data_bb4d9081f9f3bf4cd3ad18f18ab4e17b
#
_entry.id   bb4d9081f9f3bf4cd3ad18f18ab4e17b
#
_cell.length_a   1.000
_cell.length_b   1.000
_cell.length_c   1.000
_cell.angle_alpha   90.00
_cell.angle_beta   90.00
_cell.angle_gamma   90.00
#
_symmetry.space_group_name_H-M   'P 1'
#
loop_
_entity.id
_entity.type
_entity.pdbx_description
1 polymer ?
#
loop_
_entity_poly.entity_id
_entity_poly.type
_entity_poly.pdbx_seq_one_letter_code
_entity_poly.pdbx_strand_id
1 'polypeptide(L)'
;RGLGDVYKRQPYEKAKLWTGNMVLLSLSNFLLYASLYMMLPALPLWMVRHWYCSYAEAGAAVAVFGLAMFLPGAFNSYLIDTFKRKSVCLVAMLLFVASSLLYPYVATVGFIALVRAVQGGLFSVITMTTGSTLVIDVTASRRRTDANIAFSWVGRFGMVAGLALGIYIYPYWNFHHVVYTCVALGTLALLLILAVDVPFRAPLRTSWFSLDRFLLPRTLWPALNMMMLSAVFGILIAHIYNELFYICILIGFIISLLLLRYVLSYASGRSEVELGQAAMIGGLLLLAFSNSLMNSYIAGVLLGTGIGTTVSRFFIKMISLPMHCERGTGNNTYQLMWEVGMLSGFLFENMWTESHPDTIYWICIGICVTLLLMYEFFTHPWYYRKMEEKQ
;
A
#
# COMPACT_ATOMS: atom_id res chain seq x y z
N ARG A 1 -41.10 -31.66 -17.74
CA ARG A 1 -40.72 -32.23 -16.42
C ARG A 1 -39.26 -32.67 -16.54
N GLY A 2 -38.27 -32.03 -15.89
CA GLY A 2 -36.92 -32.56 -15.76
C GLY A 2 -35.75 -31.57 -15.65
N LEU A 3 -35.90 -30.29 -15.97
CA LEU A 3 -34.80 -29.32 -15.88
C LEU A 3 -34.75 -28.47 -14.59
N GLY A 4 -35.84 -28.53 -13.79
CA GLY A 4 -35.93 -27.77 -12.53
C GLY A 4 -35.26 -28.46 -11.33
N ASP A 5 -35.04 -29.77 -11.35
CA ASP A 5 -34.54 -30.51 -10.19
C ASP A 5 -33.03 -30.68 -10.15
N VAL A 6 -32.32 -30.45 -11.26
CA VAL A 6 -30.84 -30.53 -11.32
C VAL A 6 -30.19 -29.29 -10.67
N TYR A 7 -30.90 -28.16 -10.61
CA TYR A 7 -30.38 -26.94 -9.95
C TYR A 7 -30.55 -26.91 -8.43
N LYS A 8 -31.28 -27.85 -7.83
CA LYS A 8 -31.63 -27.82 -6.40
C LYS A 8 -30.70 -28.61 -5.46
N ARG A 9 -29.69 -29.30 -5.95
CA ARG A 9 -28.83 -30.15 -5.09
C ARG A 9 -27.36 -30.15 -5.45
N GLN A 10 -26.77 -28.98 -5.73
CA GLN A 10 -25.34 -28.87 -5.48
C GLN A 10 -25.16 -28.50 -4.00
N PRO A 11 -24.42 -29.31 -3.22
CA PRO A 11 -24.10 -28.96 -1.85
C PRO A 11 -23.43 -27.57 -1.88
N TYR A 12 -23.93 -26.68 -1.02
CA TYR A 12 -23.44 -25.31 -0.88
C TYR A 12 -22.03 -25.37 -0.24
N GLU A 13 -21.03 -25.85 -0.98
CA GLU A 13 -19.65 -25.74 -0.55
C GLU A 13 -19.33 -24.25 -0.45
N LYS A 14 -19.14 -23.79 0.77
CA LYS A 14 -18.65 -22.41 1.01
C LYS A 14 -17.33 -22.27 0.29
N ALA A 15 -17.31 -21.55 -0.82
CA ALA A 15 -16.09 -21.30 -1.59
C ALA A 15 -14.96 -20.84 -0.65
N LYS A 16 -13.87 -21.60 -0.60
CA LYS A 16 -12.73 -21.30 0.27
C LYS A 16 -12.05 -20.01 -0.22
N LEU A 17 -11.77 -19.09 0.68
CA LEU A 17 -11.00 -17.87 0.38
C LEU A 17 -9.51 -18.21 0.15
N TRP A 18 -8.93 -18.95 1.08
CA TRP A 18 -7.52 -19.34 1.08
C TRP A 18 -7.32 -20.62 0.29
N THR A 19 -7.26 -20.50 -1.03
CA THR A 19 -6.78 -21.54 -1.94
C THR A 19 -5.27 -21.50 -2.04
N GLY A 20 -4.62 -22.58 -2.52
CA GLY A 20 -3.17 -22.60 -2.71
C GLY A 20 -2.65 -21.40 -3.53
N ASN A 21 -3.32 -21.09 -4.65
CA ASN A 21 -2.98 -19.95 -5.50
C ASN A 21 -3.15 -18.60 -4.77
N MET A 22 -4.20 -18.44 -3.95
CA MET A 22 -4.41 -17.22 -3.18
C MET A 22 -3.35 -17.04 -2.09
N VAL A 23 -2.90 -18.15 -1.45
CA VAL A 23 -1.80 -18.12 -0.46
C VAL A 23 -0.49 -17.74 -1.14
N LEU A 24 -0.15 -18.35 -2.28
CA LEU A 24 1.07 -18.01 -3.04
C LEU A 24 1.10 -16.55 -3.47
N LEU A 25 -0.02 -16.03 -4.02
CA LEU A 25 -0.15 -14.62 -4.40
C LEU A 25 -0.01 -13.69 -3.20
N SER A 26 -0.65 -14.01 -2.07
CA SER A 26 -0.59 -13.19 -0.86
C SER A 26 0.80 -13.19 -0.26
N LEU A 27 1.48 -14.32 -0.20
CA LEU A 27 2.85 -14.41 0.30
C LEU A 27 3.83 -13.68 -0.63
N SER A 28 3.66 -13.81 -1.95
CA SER A 28 4.43 -13.02 -2.92
C SER A 28 4.25 -11.51 -2.70
N ASN A 29 3.01 -11.07 -2.47
CA ASN A 29 2.70 -9.67 -2.17
C ASN A 29 3.38 -9.18 -0.89
N PHE A 30 3.34 -9.98 0.17
CA PHE A 30 4.05 -9.69 1.43
C PHE A 30 5.55 -9.49 1.20
N LEU A 31 6.19 -10.41 0.51
CA LEU A 31 7.64 -10.38 0.25
C LEU A 31 8.03 -9.22 -0.68
N LEU A 32 7.21 -8.94 -1.69
CA LEU A 32 7.45 -7.81 -2.60
C LEU A 32 7.38 -6.47 -1.86
N TYR A 33 6.37 -6.29 -1.00
CA TYR A 33 6.25 -5.08 -0.18
C TYR A 33 7.38 -4.98 0.83
N ALA A 34 7.76 -6.07 1.48
CA ALA A 34 8.91 -6.08 2.38
C ALA A 34 10.21 -5.72 1.65
N SER A 35 10.44 -6.27 0.47
CA SER A 35 11.57 -5.94 -0.41
C SER A 35 11.64 -4.45 -0.74
N LEU A 36 10.53 -3.86 -1.19
CA LEU A 36 10.47 -2.44 -1.56
C LEU A 36 10.71 -1.51 -0.37
N TYR A 37 9.97 -1.77 0.72
CA TYR A 37 9.90 -0.83 1.84
C TYR A 37 11.10 -0.87 2.78
N MET A 38 11.88 -1.94 2.79
CA MET A 38 13.14 -1.95 3.54
C MET A 38 14.17 -0.96 2.99
N MET A 39 14.07 -0.59 1.71
CA MET A 39 14.94 0.43 1.11
C MET A 39 14.56 1.85 1.53
N LEU A 40 13.30 2.09 1.93
CA LEU A 40 12.78 3.43 2.17
C LEU A 40 13.51 4.18 3.30
N PRO A 41 13.71 3.60 4.50
CA PRO A 41 14.49 4.26 5.55
C PRO A 41 16.00 4.22 5.33
N ALA A 42 16.52 3.17 4.67
CA ALA A 42 17.96 2.97 4.53
C ALA A 42 18.61 3.83 3.45
N LEU A 43 17.89 4.04 2.32
CA LEU A 43 18.45 4.70 1.14
C LEU A 43 18.81 6.17 1.38
N PRO A 44 17.96 7.03 1.98
CA PRO A 44 18.34 8.41 2.25
C PRO A 44 19.51 8.53 3.22
N LEU A 45 19.51 7.74 4.29
CA LEU A 45 20.61 7.72 5.27
C LEU A 45 21.92 7.34 4.62
N TRP A 46 21.90 6.35 3.71
CA TRP A 46 23.09 5.96 2.96
C TRP A 46 23.55 7.07 2.01
N MET A 47 22.66 7.73 1.29
CA MET A 47 22.97 8.82 0.37
C MET A 47 23.61 10.00 1.11
N VAL A 48 23.01 10.45 2.19
CA VAL A 48 23.53 11.58 3.00
C VAL A 48 24.92 11.25 3.56
N ARG A 49 25.13 10.03 4.06
CA ARG A 49 26.43 9.62 4.62
C ARG A 49 27.52 9.39 3.57
N HIS A 50 27.13 8.94 2.38
CA HIS A 50 28.11 8.53 1.36
C HIS A 50 28.44 9.66 0.37
N TRP A 51 27.47 10.51 0.02
CA TRP A 51 27.67 11.59 -0.94
C TRP A 51 27.53 12.99 -0.36
N TYR A 52 27.34 13.11 0.96
CA TYR A 52 27.19 14.39 1.65
C TYR A 52 26.09 15.28 1.03
N CYS A 53 25.06 14.69 0.41
CA CYS A 53 23.89 15.41 -0.06
C CYS A 53 22.96 15.77 1.10
N SER A 54 22.09 16.76 0.91
CA SER A 54 21.08 17.12 1.91
C SER A 54 20.01 16.03 2.05
N TYR A 55 19.33 15.99 3.20
CA TYR A 55 18.18 15.12 3.38
C TYR A 55 17.06 15.42 2.39
N ALA A 56 16.87 16.71 2.04
CA ALA A 56 15.90 17.13 1.03
C ALA A 56 16.18 16.51 -0.35
N GLU A 57 17.44 16.53 -0.81
CA GLU A 57 17.83 15.91 -2.08
C GLU A 57 17.64 14.40 -2.07
N ALA A 58 18.05 13.75 -0.96
CA ALA A 58 17.88 12.31 -0.80
C ALA A 58 16.39 11.92 -0.75
N GLY A 59 15.59 12.66 0.02
CA GLY A 59 14.13 12.47 0.10
C GLY A 59 13.44 12.67 -1.24
N ALA A 60 13.84 13.71 -2.00
CA ALA A 60 13.30 13.96 -3.33
C ALA A 60 13.61 12.82 -4.31
N ALA A 61 14.86 12.33 -4.32
CA ALA A 61 15.25 11.20 -5.17
C ALA A 61 14.44 9.92 -4.87
N VAL A 62 14.14 9.68 -3.59
CA VAL A 62 13.30 8.54 -3.18
C VAL A 62 11.84 8.76 -3.53
N ALA A 63 11.30 9.97 -3.35
CA ALA A 63 9.89 10.29 -3.57
C ALA A 63 9.47 10.27 -5.05
N VAL A 64 10.41 10.42 -5.99
CA VAL A 64 10.15 10.27 -7.45
C VAL A 64 9.46 8.95 -7.77
N PHE A 65 9.70 7.89 -7.02
CA PHE A 65 9.01 6.61 -7.13
C PHE A 65 7.49 6.77 -7.18
N GLY A 66 6.90 7.53 -6.26
CA GLY A 66 5.43 7.72 -6.18
C GLY A 66 4.87 8.43 -7.40
N LEU A 67 5.57 9.45 -7.91
CA LEU A 67 5.16 10.15 -9.13
C LEU A 67 5.28 9.24 -10.35
N ALA A 68 6.34 8.44 -10.41
CA ALA A 68 6.58 7.52 -11.52
C ALA A 68 5.56 6.38 -11.60
N MET A 69 4.85 6.06 -10.51
CA MET A 69 3.75 5.09 -10.54
C MET A 69 2.59 5.52 -11.44
N PHE A 70 2.47 6.80 -11.77
CA PHE A 70 1.46 7.28 -12.71
C PHE A 70 1.83 7.03 -14.19
N LEU A 71 3.11 6.87 -14.50
CA LEU A 71 3.59 6.76 -15.89
C LEU A 71 2.93 5.61 -16.69
N PRO A 72 2.80 4.38 -16.16
CA PRO A 72 2.17 3.30 -16.92
C PRO A 72 0.64 3.39 -16.94
N GLY A 73 0.03 4.33 -16.23
CA GLY A 73 -1.42 4.39 -16.01
C GLY A 73 -2.25 4.32 -17.29
N ALA A 74 -1.90 5.13 -18.30
CA ALA A 74 -2.59 5.17 -19.59
C ALA A 74 -2.39 3.90 -20.45
N PHE A 75 -1.38 3.09 -20.15
CA PHE A 75 -1.04 1.85 -20.85
C PHE A 75 -1.53 0.59 -20.12
N ASN A 76 -2.06 0.74 -18.92
CA ASN A 76 -2.47 -0.37 -18.06
C ASN A 76 -3.49 -1.30 -18.74
N SER A 77 -4.53 -0.76 -19.39
CA SER A 77 -5.51 -1.54 -20.14
C SER A 77 -4.86 -2.36 -21.24
N TYR A 78 -4.00 -1.72 -22.03
CA TYR A 78 -3.28 -2.38 -23.12
C TYR A 78 -2.42 -3.53 -22.60
N LEU A 79 -1.62 -3.31 -21.56
CA LEU A 79 -0.74 -4.34 -20.98
C LEU A 79 -1.51 -5.55 -20.47
N ILE A 80 -2.63 -5.34 -19.78
CA ILE A 80 -3.39 -6.43 -19.14
C ILE A 80 -4.27 -7.18 -20.12
N ASP A 81 -4.85 -6.50 -21.10
CA ASP A 81 -5.86 -7.07 -21.98
C ASP A 81 -5.24 -7.65 -23.26
N THR A 82 -4.07 -7.14 -23.69
CA THR A 82 -3.37 -7.64 -24.87
C THR A 82 -2.41 -8.79 -24.56
N PHE A 83 -1.78 -8.76 -23.38
CA PHE A 83 -0.79 -9.77 -22.99
C PHE A 83 -1.31 -10.70 -21.90
N LYS A 84 -0.66 -11.85 -21.69
CA LYS A 84 -0.93 -12.73 -20.57
C LYS A 84 -0.58 -12.02 -19.26
N ARG A 85 -1.56 -11.79 -18.40
CA ARG A 85 -1.44 -11.06 -17.13
C ARG A 85 -0.28 -11.55 -16.26
N LYS A 86 -0.15 -12.88 -16.12
CA LYS A 86 0.95 -13.49 -15.36
C LYS A 86 2.32 -13.14 -15.98
N SER A 87 2.45 -13.15 -17.30
CA SER A 87 3.72 -12.81 -17.99
C SER A 87 4.07 -11.35 -17.80
N VAL A 88 3.10 -10.43 -17.90
CA VAL A 88 3.31 -8.99 -17.61
C VAL A 88 3.82 -8.79 -16.19
N CYS A 89 3.17 -9.44 -15.21
CA CYS A 89 3.57 -9.40 -13.81
C CYS A 89 5.01 -9.90 -13.62
N LEU A 90 5.35 -11.07 -14.17
CA LEU A 90 6.67 -11.68 -14.04
C LEU A 90 7.78 -10.83 -14.65
N VAL A 91 7.57 -10.27 -15.85
CA VAL A 91 8.54 -9.39 -16.51
C VAL A 91 8.74 -8.12 -15.67
N ALA A 92 7.66 -7.50 -15.21
CA ALA A 92 7.75 -6.31 -14.37
C ALA A 92 8.47 -6.60 -13.04
N MET A 93 8.20 -7.74 -12.38
CA MET A 93 8.90 -8.16 -11.16
C MET A 93 10.37 -8.44 -11.40
N LEU A 94 10.71 -9.12 -12.51
CA LEU A 94 12.11 -9.40 -12.88
C LEU A 94 12.90 -8.10 -13.07
N LEU A 95 12.33 -7.15 -13.82
CA LEU A 95 12.96 -5.85 -14.03
C LEU A 95 13.07 -5.03 -12.74
N PHE A 96 12.04 -5.10 -11.86
CA PHE A 96 12.06 -4.47 -10.56
C PHE A 96 13.20 -5.00 -9.68
N VAL A 97 13.36 -6.32 -9.58
CA VAL A 97 14.44 -6.96 -8.81
C VAL A 97 15.80 -6.65 -9.43
N ALA A 98 15.93 -6.73 -10.77
CA ALA A 98 17.16 -6.42 -11.49
C ALA A 98 17.58 -4.95 -11.27
N SER A 99 16.63 -4.00 -11.29
CA SER A 99 16.93 -2.59 -11.03
C SER A 99 17.44 -2.34 -9.61
N SER A 100 17.04 -3.17 -8.63
CA SER A 100 17.53 -3.06 -7.25
C SER A 100 19.01 -3.41 -7.12
N LEU A 101 19.55 -4.27 -8.01
CA LEU A 101 20.98 -4.58 -8.05
C LEU A 101 21.85 -3.41 -8.53
N LEU A 102 21.26 -2.37 -9.08
CA LEU A 102 22.01 -1.18 -9.54
C LEU A 102 22.45 -0.28 -8.38
N TYR A 103 21.77 -0.29 -7.23
CA TYR A 103 22.08 0.63 -6.13
C TYR A 103 23.54 0.64 -5.67
N PRO A 104 24.25 -0.48 -5.53
CA PRO A 104 25.67 -0.48 -5.14
C PRO A 104 26.60 0.19 -6.14
N TYR A 105 26.17 0.31 -7.40
CA TYR A 105 27.00 0.82 -8.50
C TYR A 105 26.65 2.27 -8.90
N VAL A 106 25.69 2.87 -8.23
CA VAL A 106 25.23 4.22 -8.53
C VAL A 106 26.21 5.23 -7.97
N ALA A 107 26.54 6.26 -8.77
CA ALA A 107 27.52 7.28 -8.43
C ALA A 107 26.90 8.66 -8.15
N THR A 108 25.60 8.87 -8.40
CA THR A 108 24.95 10.19 -8.27
C THR A 108 23.52 10.10 -7.76
N VAL A 109 23.06 11.14 -7.06
CA VAL A 109 21.67 11.28 -6.59
C VAL A 109 20.68 11.21 -7.74
N GLY A 110 20.98 11.85 -8.89
CA GLY A 110 20.12 11.83 -10.08
C GLY A 110 19.94 10.42 -10.67
N PHE A 111 20.98 9.58 -10.61
CA PHE A 111 20.83 8.19 -11.07
C PHE A 111 19.97 7.35 -10.12
N ILE A 112 20.04 7.59 -8.80
CA ILE A 112 19.09 6.98 -7.85
C ILE A 112 17.66 7.40 -8.17
N ALA A 113 17.42 8.69 -8.43
CA ALA A 113 16.09 9.17 -8.82
C ALA A 113 15.58 8.45 -10.09
N LEU A 114 16.45 8.22 -11.07
CA LEU A 114 16.11 7.44 -12.27
C LEU A 114 15.77 5.98 -11.94
N VAL A 115 16.58 5.29 -11.12
CA VAL A 115 16.28 3.92 -10.69
C VAL A 115 14.96 3.87 -9.93
N ARG A 116 14.71 4.81 -9.04
CA ARG A 116 13.44 4.94 -8.29
C ARG A 116 12.26 5.22 -9.21
N ALA A 117 12.42 6.04 -10.24
CA ALA A 117 11.39 6.27 -11.26
C ALA A 117 11.04 5.00 -12.03
N VAL A 118 12.05 4.26 -12.48
CA VAL A 118 11.84 2.97 -13.16
C VAL A 118 11.13 1.98 -12.23
N GLN A 119 11.58 1.87 -10.98
CA GLN A 119 10.94 1.00 -9.99
C GLN A 119 9.49 1.41 -9.70
N GLY A 120 9.18 2.70 -9.63
CA GLY A 120 7.83 3.21 -9.43
C GLY A 120 6.88 2.78 -10.56
N GLY A 121 7.30 2.95 -11.81
CA GLY A 121 6.54 2.49 -12.97
C GLY A 121 6.32 0.98 -12.98
N LEU A 122 7.37 0.21 -12.72
CA LEU A 122 7.29 -1.25 -12.65
C LEU A 122 6.39 -1.72 -11.51
N PHE A 123 6.52 -1.12 -10.33
CA PHE A 123 5.69 -1.45 -9.16
C PHE A 123 4.20 -1.16 -9.40
N SER A 124 3.89 -0.07 -10.10
CA SER A 124 2.51 0.23 -10.52
C SER A 124 1.95 -0.88 -11.42
N VAL A 125 2.72 -1.36 -12.40
CA VAL A 125 2.31 -2.49 -13.25
C VAL A 125 2.14 -3.78 -12.44
N ILE A 126 3.05 -4.07 -11.49
CA ILE A 126 2.97 -5.26 -10.65
C ILE A 126 1.72 -5.22 -9.76
N THR A 127 1.48 -4.13 -9.04
CA THR A 127 0.34 -4.00 -8.13
C THR A 127 -0.99 -4.03 -8.86
N MET A 128 -1.06 -3.43 -10.04
CA MET A 128 -2.23 -3.47 -10.89
C MET A 128 -2.48 -4.88 -11.43
N THR A 129 -1.46 -5.59 -11.91
CA THR A 129 -1.62 -6.96 -12.41
C THR A 129 -1.98 -7.93 -11.29
N THR A 130 -1.35 -7.84 -10.12
CA THR A 130 -1.64 -8.74 -8.99
C THR A 130 -2.97 -8.42 -8.34
N GLY A 131 -3.16 -7.21 -7.80
CA GLY A 131 -4.31 -6.82 -7.00
C GLY A 131 -5.59 -6.63 -7.81
N SER A 132 -5.50 -6.09 -9.02
CA SER A 132 -6.68 -5.82 -9.86
C SER A 132 -7.05 -6.96 -10.81
N THR A 133 -6.16 -7.93 -11.03
CA THR A 133 -6.44 -9.02 -11.98
C THR A 133 -6.16 -10.42 -11.45
N LEU A 134 -4.92 -10.77 -11.08
CA LEU A 134 -4.57 -12.15 -10.70
C LEU A 134 -5.36 -12.62 -9.46
N VAL A 135 -5.51 -11.79 -8.44
CA VAL A 135 -6.31 -12.12 -7.24
C VAL A 135 -7.76 -12.44 -7.62
N ILE A 136 -8.33 -11.67 -8.56
CA ILE A 136 -9.70 -11.88 -9.05
C ILE A 136 -9.80 -13.17 -9.88
N ASP A 137 -8.76 -13.46 -10.69
CA ASP A 137 -8.74 -14.61 -11.59
C ASP A 137 -8.64 -15.97 -10.85
N VAL A 138 -7.89 -16.00 -9.72
CA VAL A 138 -7.74 -17.22 -8.90
C VAL A 138 -8.81 -17.37 -7.81
N THR A 139 -9.71 -16.39 -7.66
CA THR A 139 -10.72 -16.38 -6.59
C THR A 139 -12.12 -16.55 -7.14
N ALA A 140 -12.94 -17.38 -6.46
CA ALA A 140 -14.35 -17.56 -6.78
C ALA A 140 -15.11 -16.21 -6.72
N SER A 141 -16.04 -15.99 -7.68
CA SER A 141 -16.71 -14.69 -7.87
C SER A 141 -17.36 -14.11 -6.61
N ARG A 142 -17.91 -14.98 -5.74
CA ARG A 142 -18.54 -14.59 -4.46
C ARG A 142 -17.54 -14.10 -3.39
N ARG A 143 -16.25 -14.43 -3.53
CA ARG A 143 -15.19 -14.13 -2.55
C ARG A 143 -14.20 -13.05 -3.02
N ARG A 144 -14.39 -12.45 -4.19
CA ARG A 144 -13.46 -11.50 -4.78
C ARG A 144 -13.21 -10.26 -3.92
N THR A 145 -14.25 -9.74 -3.28
CA THR A 145 -14.11 -8.60 -2.36
C THR A 145 -13.28 -8.97 -1.14
N ASP A 146 -13.58 -10.12 -0.51
CA ASP A 146 -12.83 -10.62 0.64
C ASP A 146 -11.37 -10.89 0.28
N ALA A 147 -11.12 -11.43 -0.93
CA ALA A 147 -9.78 -11.70 -1.43
C ALA A 147 -8.96 -10.41 -1.62
N ASN A 148 -9.55 -9.37 -2.21
CA ASN A 148 -8.89 -8.08 -2.38
C ASN A 148 -8.57 -7.43 -1.04
N ILE A 149 -9.48 -7.49 -0.08
CA ILE A 149 -9.26 -6.98 1.28
C ILE A 149 -8.09 -7.74 1.94
N ALA A 150 -8.14 -9.07 1.93
CA ALA A 150 -7.08 -9.89 2.52
C ALA A 150 -5.73 -9.66 1.85
N PHE A 151 -5.69 -9.60 0.51
CA PHE A 151 -4.48 -9.35 -0.27
C PHE A 151 -3.86 -7.98 0.04
N SER A 152 -4.69 -6.93 0.14
CA SER A 152 -4.24 -5.58 0.51
C SER A 152 -3.65 -5.55 1.91
N TRP A 153 -4.27 -6.23 2.88
CA TRP A 153 -3.76 -6.34 4.24
C TRP A 153 -2.41 -7.04 4.32
N VAL A 154 -2.26 -8.15 3.60
CA VAL A 154 -0.99 -8.89 3.57
C VAL A 154 0.14 -8.03 3.01
N GLY A 155 -0.12 -7.22 1.99
CA GLY A 155 0.84 -6.23 1.49
C GLY A 155 1.25 -5.20 2.56
N ARG A 156 0.28 -4.70 3.35
CA ARG A 156 0.58 -3.74 4.43
C ARG A 156 1.41 -4.35 5.55
N PHE A 157 1.16 -5.58 5.93
CA PHE A 157 2.03 -6.30 6.86
C PHE A 157 3.44 -6.43 6.29
N GLY A 158 3.59 -6.77 5.01
CA GLY A 158 4.87 -6.80 4.31
C GLY A 158 5.58 -5.44 4.30
N MET A 159 4.84 -4.36 4.05
CA MET A 159 5.36 -3.00 4.09
C MET A 159 6.00 -2.66 5.44
N VAL A 160 5.28 -2.82 6.53
CA VAL A 160 5.78 -2.46 7.88
C VAL A 160 6.89 -3.41 8.32
N ALA A 161 6.79 -4.71 7.99
CA ALA A 161 7.87 -5.67 8.23
C ALA A 161 9.15 -5.29 7.47
N GLY A 162 9.01 -4.83 6.22
CA GLY A 162 10.13 -4.32 5.43
C GLY A 162 10.80 -3.10 6.05
N LEU A 163 10.01 -2.12 6.53
CA LEU A 163 10.54 -0.95 7.25
C LEU A 163 11.36 -1.37 8.47
N ALA A 164 10.81 -2.24 9.31
CA ALA A 164 11.52 -2.75 10.50
C ALA A 164 12.83 -3.47 10.12
N LEU A 165 12.79 -4.32 9.08
CA LEU A 165 13.99 -5.02 8.58
C LEU A 165 15.03 -4.05 8.03
N GLY A 166 14.65 -3.04 7.26
CA GLY A 166 15.57 -2.05 6.71
C GLY A 166 16.27 -1.23 7.79
N ILE A 167 15.52 -0.79 8.80
CA ILE A 167 16.05 -0.06 9.95
C ILE A 167 16.98 -0.95 10.77
N TYR A 168 16.65 -2.24 10.96
CA TYR A 168 17.48 -3.19 11.69
C TYR A 168 18.77 -3.53 10.94
N ILE A 169 18.70 -3.86 9.64
CA ILE A 169 19.88 -4.37 8.89
C ILE A 169 20.89 -3.25 8.64
N TYR A 170 20.44 -2.03 8.30
CA TYR A 170 21.33 -0.96 7.86
C TYR A 170 22.41 -0.56 8.89
N PRO A 171 22.11 -0.34 10.18
CA PRO A 171 23.12 0.03 11.18
C PRO A 171 24.10 -1.07 11.51
N TYR A 172 23.67 -2.33 11.50
CA TYR A 172 24.50 -3.46 11.95
C TYR A 172 25.38 -4.04 10.84
N TRP A 173 24.89 -3.99 9.58
CA TRP A 173 25.53 -4.77 8.50
C TRP A 173 25.91 -3.94 7.27
N ASN A 174 25.43 -2.77 7.08
CA ASN A 174 25.62 -1.82 5.97
C ASN A 174 24.56 -1.88 4.84
N PHE A 175 24.62 -0.91 3.94
CA PHE A 175 23.65 -0.71 2.85
C PHE A 175 23.63 -1.88 1.84
N HIS A 176 24.77 -2.48 1.53
CA HIS A 176 24.84 -3.60 0.58
C HIS A 176 24.02 -4.81 1.06
N HIS A 177 24.00 -5.10 2.36
CA HIS A 177 23.18 -6.18 2.92
C HIS A 177 21.68 -5.86 2.83
N VAL A 178 21.27 -4.59 2.97
CA VAL A 178 19.89 -4.18 2.71
C VAL A 178 19.52 -4.47 1.26
N VAL A 179 20.39 -4.10 0.30
CA VAL A 179 20.16 -4.35 -1.13
C VAL A 179 20.06 -5.86 -1.41
N TYR A 180 20.99 -6.67 -0.90
CA TYR A 180 20.96 -8.11 -1.15
C TYR A 180 19.74 -8.79 -0.52
N THR A 181 19.32 -8.36 0.66
CA THR A 181 18.08 -8.85 1.28
C THR A 181 16.86 -8.43 0.48
N CYS A 182 16.82 -7.18 0.00
CA CYS A 182 15.78 -6.69 -0.90
C CYS A 182 15.66 -7.57 -2.16
N VAL A 183 16.79 -7.83 -2.83
CA VAL A 183 16.85 -8.69 -4.02
C VAL A 183 16.42 -10.13 -3.71
N ALA A 184 16.84 -10.69 -2.59
CA ALA A 184 16.46 -12.04 -2.18
C ALA A 184 14.95 -12.17 -1.94
N LEU A 185 14.33 -11.22 -1.20
CA LEU A 185 12.89 -11.17 -0.96
C LEU A 185 12.11 -10.97 -2.25
N GLY A 186 12.56 -10.04 -3.13
CA GLY A 186 11.94 -9.79 -4.43
C GLY A 186 12.02 -11.01 -5.36
N THR A 187 13.16 -11.71 -5.38
CA THR A 187 13.34 -12.94 -6.15
C THR A 187 12.44 -14.05 -5.63
N LEU A 188 12.34 -14.23 -4.31
CA LEU A 188 11.43 -15.21 -3.73
C LEU A 188 9.97 -14.87 -4.06
N ALA A 189 9.58 -13.60 -4.02
CA ALA A 189 8.25 -13.15 -4.45
C ALA A 189 7.97 -13.52 -5.92
N LEU A 190 8.93 -13.31 -6.82
CA LEU A 190 8.84 -13.68 -8.23
C LEU A 190 8.67 -15.20 -8.41
N LEU A 191 9.45 -16.03 -7.69
CA LEU A 191 9.34 -17.49 -7.73
C LEU A 191 7.97 -17.99 -7.27
N LEU A 192 7.38 -17.34 -6.26
CA LEU A 192 6.02 -17.67 -5.82
C LEU A 192 4.97 -17.37 -6.90
N ILE A 193 5.08 -16.25 -7.62
CA ILE A 193 4.18 -15.94 -8.76
C ILE A 193 4.36 -16.96 -9.88
N LEU A 194 5.57 -17.44 -10.14
CA LEU A 194 5.81 -18.51 -11.13
C LEU A 194 5.03 -19.79 -10.79
N ALA A 195 4.86 -20.11 -9.51
CA ALA A 195 4.13 -21.29 -9.05
C ALA A 195 2.60 -21.14 -9.05
N VAL A 196 2.07 -19.92 -9.27
CA VAL A 196 0.60 -19.68 -9.29
C VAL A 196 -0.01 -20.18 -10.59
N ASP A 197 -1.05 -21.01 -10.51
CA ASP A 197 -1.85 -21.41 -11.66
C ASP A 197 -2.95 -20.40 -11.93
N VAL A 198 -2.88 -19.73 -13.08
CA VAL A 198 -3.85 -18.72 -13.49
C VAL A 198 -4.67 -19.25 -14.65
N PRO A 199 -6.01 -19.21 -14.58
CA PRO A 199 -6.88 -19.63 -15.68
C PRO A 199 -6.56 -18.84 -16.95
N PHE A 200 -6.50 -19.53 -18.08
CA PHE A 200 -6.28 -18.90 -19.38
C PHE A 200 -7.44 -17.95 -19.71
N ARG A 201 -7.09 -16.73 -20.13
CA ARG A 201 -8.00 -15.77 -20.73
C ARG A 201 -7.49 -15.38 -22.11
N ALA A 202 -8.38 -15.36 -23.06
CA ALA A 202 -8.05 -14.93 -24.42
C ALA A 202 -7.68 -13.43 -24.41
N PRO A 203 -6.58 -13.04 -25.08
CA PRO A 203 -6.22 -11.64 -25.27
C PRO A 203 -7.31 -10.87 -25.99
N LEU A 204 -7.57 -9.63 -25.55
CA LEU A 204 -8.50 -8.73 -26.20
C LEU A 204 -7.70 -7.65 -26.95
N ARG A 205 -8.21 -7.25 -28.12
CA ARG A 205 -7.64 -6.10 -28.83
C ARG A 205 -8.18 -4.82 -28.18
N THR A 206 -7.30 -4.08 -27.52
CA THR A 206 -7.61 -2.78 -26.90
C THR A 206 -6.71 -1.70 -27.50
N SER A 207 -7.14 -0.45 -27.41
CA SER A 207 -6.28 0.68 -27.80
C SER A 207 -5.07 0.72 -26.86
N TRP A 208 -3.91 1.10 -27.41
CA TRP A 208 -2.67 1.23 -26.66
C TRP A 208 -2.71 2.32 -25.58
N PHE A 209 -3.62 3.30 -25.71
CA PHE A 209 -3.84 4.40 -24.78
C PHE A 209 -5.30 4.39 -24.29
N SER A 210 -5.50 4.26 -22.97
CA SER A 210 -6.81 4.31 -22.33
C SER A 210 -6.68 4.66 -20.85
N LEU A 211 -7.55 5.52 -20.34
CA LEU A 211 -7.60 5.87 -18.91
C LEU A 211 -8.52 4.96 -18.08
N ASP A 212 -9.17 3.98 -18.72
CA ASP A 212 -10.22 3.15 -18.10
C ASP A 212 -9.76 2.37 -16.87
N ARG A 213 -8.48 1.98 -16.81
CA ARG A 213 -7.90 1.22 -15.68
C ARG A 213 -6.87 2.03 -14.89
N PHE A 214 -6.89 3.33 -15.01
CA PHE A 214 -5.91 4.21 -14.38
C PHE A 214 -6.43 4.76 -13.06
N LEU A 215 -7.26 5.78 -13.12
CA LEU A 215 -7.84 6.47 -11.96
C LEU A 215 -9.35 6.51 -12.07
N LEU A 216 -10.03 6.38 -10.94
CA LEU A 216 -11.48 6.46 -10.86
C LEU A 216 -11.91 7.79 -10.23
N PRO A 217 -12.36 8.80 -11.03
CA PRO A 217 -12.74 10.11 -10.50
C PRO A 217 -13.87 10.05 -9.45
N ARG A 218 -14.74 9.03 -9.56
CA ARG A 218 -15.83 8.78 -8.59
C ARG A 218 -15.34 8.42 -7.17
N THR A 219 -14.05 8.17 -6.97
CA THR A 219 -13.48 7.86 -5.65
C THR A 219 -12.59 8.99 -5.12
N LEU A 220 -12.67 10.17 -5.70
CA LEU A 220 -11.77 11.30 -5.39
C LEU A 220 -11.74 11.64 -3.90
N TRP A 221 -12.88 11.79 -3.25
CA TRP A 221 -12.94 12.16 -1.83
C TRP A 221 -12.33 11.11 -0.90
N PRO A 222 -12.72 9.81 -0.98
CA PRO A 222 -12.03 8.77 -0.22
C PRO A 222 -10.54 8.65 -0.57
N ALA A 223 -10.17 8.92 -1.83
CA ALA A 223 -8.78 8.88 -2.29
C ALA A 223 -7.93 9.99 -1.66
N LEU A 224 -8.47 11.22 -1.56
CA LEU A 224 -7.81 12.34 -0.87
C LEU A 224 -7.65 12.08 0.64
N ASN A 225 -8.68 11.56 1.30
CA ASN A 225 -8.56 11.14 2.70
C ASN A 225 -7.46 10.09 2.86
N MET A 226 -7.38 9.12 1.94
CA MET A 226 -6.36 8.09 1.96
C MET A 226 -4.95 8.66 1.78
N MET A 227 -4.80 9.63 0.89
CA MET A 227 -3.53 10.34 0.65
C MET A 227 -3.08 11.11 1.89
N MET A 228 -3.99 11.79 2.60
CA MET A 228 -3.66 12.48 3.85
C MET A 228 -3.24 11.49 4.95
N LEU A 229 -3.96 10.37 5.09
CA LEU A 229 -3.63 9.33 6.06
C LEU A 229 -2.23 8.75 5.81
N SER A 230 -1.95 8.41 4.57
CA SER A 230 -0.65 7.85 4.20
C SER A 230 0.49 8.88 4.27
N ALA A 231 0.20 10.18 4.10
CA ALA A 231 1.18 11.24 4.31
C ALA A 231 1.67 11.30 5.76
N VAL A 232 0.76 11.19 6.74
CA VAL A 232 1.15 11.07 8.16
C VAL A 232 2.08 9.87 8.36
N PHE A 233 1.75 8.73 7.77
CA PHE A 233 2.61 7.55 7.88
C PHE A 233 3.98 7.75 7.21
N GLY A 234 4.02 8.43 6.06
CA GLY A 234 5.26 8.78 5.37
C GLY A 234 6.17 9.71 6.18
N ILE A 235 5.58 10.71 6.85
CA ILE A 235 6.30 11.59 7.78
C ILE A 235 6.94 10.74 8.90
N LEU A 236 6.18 9.83 9.51
CA LEU A 236 6.70 8.98 10.59
C LEU A 236 7.82 8.05 10.11
N ILE A 237 7.76 7.54 8.87
CA ILE A 237 8.83 6.71 8.29
C ILE A 237 10.14 7.48 8.16
N ALA A 238 10.07 8.75 7.77
CA ALA A 238 11.26 9.59 7.64
C ALA A 238 11.81 10.09 8.99
N HIS A 239 10.94 10.18 10.01
CA HIS A 239 11.29 10.74 11.32
C HIS A 239 11.76 9.70 12.35
N ILE A 240 11.13 8.50 12.38
CA ILE A 240 11.36 7.50 13.44
C ILE A 240 12.18 6.34 12.90
N TYR A 241 13.44 6.25 13.35
CA TYR A 241 14.37 5.18 13.02
C TYR A 241 14.52 4.18 14.18
N ASN A 242 13.42 3.47 14.52
CA ASN A 242 13.38 2.46 15.56
C ASN A 242 12.58 1.25 15.07
N GLU A 243 13.23 0.10 14.94
CA GLU A 243 12.59 -1.13 14.41
C GLU A 243 11.46 -1.65 15.30
N LEU A 244 11.61 -1.55 16.63
CA LEU A 244 10.57 -1.98 17.58
C LEU A 244 9.30 -1.14 17.49
N PHE A 245 9.42 0.15 17.16
CA PHE A 245 8.27 1.01 16.89
C PHE A 245 7.42 0.46 15.74
N TYR A 246 8.05 0.00 14.64
CA TYR A 246 7.33 -0.59 13.51
C TYR A 246 6.76 -1.98 13.84
N ILE A 247 7.42 -2.76 14.70
CA ILE A 247 6.84 -4.01 15.22
C ILE A 247 5.58 -3.69 16.06
N CYS A 248 5.59 -2.63 16.85
CA CYS A 248 4.40 -2.16 17.57
C CYS A 248 3.27 -1.73 16.63
N ILE A 249 3.59 -1.11 15.49
CA ILE A 249 2.60 -0.81 14.44
C ILE A 249 1.99 -2.11 13.87
N LEU A 250 2.78 -3.17 13.65
CA LEU A 250 2.25 -4.48 13.22
C LEU A 250 1.28 -5.07 14.26
N ILE A 251 1.61 -4.96 15.55
CA ILE A 251 0.69 -5.36 16.63
C ILE A 251 -0.60 -4.55 16.56
N GLY A 252 -0.51 -3.24 16.36
CA GLY A 252 -1.65 -2.35 16.15
C GLY A 252 -2.52 -2.76 14.95
N PHE A 253 -1.91 -3.18 13.84
CA PHE A 253 -2.64 -3.72 12.68
C PHE A 253 -3.42 -4.99 13.04
N ILE A 254 -2.84 -5.91 13.80
CA ILE A 254 -3.55 -7.10 14.28
C ILE A 254 -4.73 -6.70 15.16
N ILE A 255 -4.51 -5.77 16.10
CA ILE A 255 -5.57 -5.25 16.96
C ILE A 255 -6.69 -4.61 16.12
N SER A 256 -6.37 -3.83 15.09
CA SER A 256 -7.37 -3.22 14.23
C SER A 256 -8.25 -4.25 13.52
N LEU A 257 -7.65 -5.35 13.01
CA LEU A 257 -8.41 -6.45 12.39
C LEU A 257 -9.35 -7.15 13.38
N LEU A 258 -8.88 -7.37 14.62
CA LEU A 258 -9.70 -7.96 15.67
C LEU A 258 -10.84 -7.02 16.10
N LEU A 259 -10.55 -5.72 16.25
CA LEU A 259 -11.57 -4.70 16.57
C LEU A 259 -12.65 -4.64 15.48
N LEU A 260 -12.27 -4.56 14.20
CA LEU A 260 -13.20 -4.52 13.08
C LEU A 260 -14.07 -5.79 13.00
N ARG A 261 -13.51 -6.94 13.34
CA ARG A 261 -14.21 -8.21 13.24
C ARG A 261 -15.16 -8.48 14.43
N TYR A 262 -14.74 -8.17 15.67
CA TYR A 262 -15.44 -8.61 16.88
C TYR A 262 -16.12 -7.47 17.63
N VAL A 263 -15.56 -6.27 17.63
CA VAL A 263 -16.07 -5.13 18.40
C VAL A 263 -16.89 -4.19 17.52
N LEU A 264 -16.35 -3.83 16.37
CA LEU A 264 -16.94 -2.85 15.46
C LEU A 264 -17.79 -3.49 14.34
N SER A 265 -18.10 -4.78 14.44
CA SER A 265 -18.85 -5.50 13.39
C SER A 265 -20.24 -4.91 13.11
N TYR A 266 -20.85 -4.26 14.10
CA TYR A 266 -22.15 -3.57 14.00
C TYR A 266 -22.02 -2.03 14.01
N ALA A 267 -20.79 -1.50 14.13
CA ALA A 267 -20.58 -0.07 14.18
C ALA A 267 -20.80 0.56 12.78
N SER A 268 -21.17 1.84 12.79
CA SER A 268 -21.24 2.60 11.55
C SER A 268 -19.83 2.81 10.99
N GLY A 269 -19.70 2.87 9.66
CA GLY A 269 -18.41 3.18 9.05
C GLY A 269 -17.85 4.57 9.40
N ARG A 270 -18.70 5.44 9.96
CA ARG A 270 -18.31 6.73 10.51
C ARG A 270 -17.57 6.55 11.83
N SER A 271 -18.15 5.81 12.76
CA SER A 271 -17.53 5.53 14.06
C SER A 271 -16.19 4.82 13.96
N GLU A 272 -15.99 3.97 12.95
CA GLU A 272 -14.71 3.32 12.71
C GLU A 272 -13.60 4.33 12.33
N VAL A 273 -13.92 5.32 11.47
CA VAL A 273 -12.97 6.38 11.10
C VAL A 273 -12.72 7.31 12.27
N GLU A 274 -13.75 7.73 13.00
CA GLU A 274 -13.62 8.58 14.20
C GLU A 274 -12.72 7.93 15.26
N LEU A 275 -12.96 6.65 15.58
CA LEU A 275 -12.14 5.88 16.52
C LEU A 275 -10.70 5.73 16.03
N GLY A 276 -10.53 5.43 14.74
CA GLY A 276 -9.21 5.29 14.12
C GLY A 276 -8.40 6.59 14.20
N GLN A 277 -9.03 7.73 13.88
CA GLN A 277 -8.38 9.04 14.00
C GLN A 277 -8.10 9.44 15.45
N ALA A 278 -9.00 9.13 16.38
CA ALA A 278 -8.76 9.35 17.81
C ALA A 278 -7.55 8.55 18.32
N ALA A 279 -7.41 7.29 17.90
CA ALA A 279 -6.25 6.48 18.23
C ALA A 279 -4.95 7.04 17.63
N MET A 280 -4.99 7.52 16.39
CA MET A 280 -3.83 8.16 15.75
C MET A 280 -3.42 9.44 16.47
N ILE A 281 -4.37 10.34 16.74
CA ILE A 281 -4.10 11.59 17.46
C ILE A 281 -3.57 11.28 18.88
N GLY A 282 -4.14 10.31 19.57
CA GLY A 282 -3.63 9.87 20.88
C GLY A 282 -2.19 9.36 20.83
N GLY A 283 -1.85 8.55 19.83
CA GLY A 283 -0.48 8.08 19.61
C GLY A 283 0.49 9.24 19.30
N LEU A 284 0.09 10.18 18.44
CA LEU A 284 0.90 11.36 18.10
C LEU A 284 1.10 12.29 19.30
N LEU A 285 0.09 12.47 20.14
CA LEU A 285 0.21 13.23 21.38
C LEU A 285 1.20 12.59 22.37
N LEU A 286 1.19 11.24 22.49
CA LEU A 286 2.20 10.55 23.30
C LEU A 286 3.61 10.80 22.79
N LEU A 287 3.82 10.82 21.46
CA LEU A 287 5.13 11.15 20.87
C LEU A 287 5.50 12.63 21.06
N ALA A 288 4.53 13.54 21.00
CA ALA A 288 4.78 14.98 21.15
C ALA A 288 5.14 15.37 22.59
N PHE A 289 4.56 14.71 23.59
CA PHE A 289 4.75 15.08 25.00
C PHE A 289 5.79 14.23 25.75
N SER A 290 6.28 13.14 25.16
CA SER A 290 7.16 12.21 25.85
C SER A 290 8.25 11.60 24.98
N ASN A 291 9.49 11.71 25.43
CA ASN A 291 10.66 11.09 24.83
C ASN A 291 10.96 9.68 25.39
N SER A 292 10.03 9.09 26.17
CA SER A 292 10.19 7.74 26.70
C SER A 292 10.03 6.68 25.63
N LEU A 293 10.93 5.70 25.57
CA LEU A 293 10.84 4.56 24.67
C LEU A 293 9.53 3.78 24.86
N MET A 294 9.08 3.59 26.11
CA MET A 294 7.82 2.90 26.38
C MET A 294 6.63 3.62 25.74
N ASN A 295 6.58 4.95 25.88
CA ASN A 295 5.50 5.75 25.28
C ASN A 295 5.57 5.73 23.76
N SER A 296 6.77 5.65 23.15
CA SER A 296 6.94 5.47 21.72
C SER A 296 6.38 4.11 21.25
N TYR A 297 6.57 3.03 22.01
CA TYR A 297 6.00 1.72 21.67
C TYR A 297 4.47 1.70 21.80
N ILE A 298 3.92 2.30 22.86
CA ILE A 298 2.48 2.45 23.02
C ILE A 298 1.90 3.29 21.86
N ALA A 299 2.56 4.38 21.52
CA ALA A 299 2.19 5.21 20.37
C ALA A 299 2.20 4.42 19.06
N GLY A 300 3.21 3.56 18.84
CA GLY A 300 3.26 2.66 17.69
C GLY A 300 2.04 1.76 17.59
N VAL A 301 1.61 1.15 18.71
CA VAL A 301 0.39 0.32 18.76
C VAL A 301 -0.86 1.15 18.45
N LEU A 302 -1.00 2.34 19.04
CA LEU A 302 -2.15 3.23 18.79
C LEU A 302 -2.20 3.71 17.34
N LEU A 303 -1.06 4.12 16.78
CA LEU A 303 -0.94 4.52 15.38
C LEU A 303 -1.27 3.36 14.43
N GLY A 304 -0.74 2.16 14.69
CA GLY A 304 -1.05 0.97 13.91
C GLY A 304 -2.56 0.65 13.96
N THR A 305 -3.16 0.70 15.14
CA THR A 305 -4.61 0.47 15.32
C THR A 305 -5.42 1.53 14.56
N GLY A 306 -5.06 2.80 14.68
CA GLY A 306 -5.76 3.90 14.03
C GLY A 306 -5.63 3.89 12.51
N ILE A 307 -4.41 3.67 11.99
CA ILE A 307 -4.18 3.50 10.55
C ILE A 307 -4.99 2.32 10.03
N GLY A 308 -4.92 1.16 10.71
CA GLY A 308 -5.58 -0.06 10.27
C GLY A 308 -7.09 0.06 10.17
N THR A 309 -7.76 0.64 11.17
CA THR A 309 -9.21 0.85 11.16
C THR A 309 -9.64 1.82 10.05
N THR A 310 -8.95 2.96 9.93
CA THR A 310 -9.25 4.01 8.94
C THR A 310 -9.01 3.54 7.51
N VAL A 311 -7.87 2.90 7.24
CA VAL A 311 -7.51 2.35 5.92
C VAL A 311 -8.54 1.35 5.44
N SER A 312 -8.96 0.42 6.30
CA SER A 312 -9.97 -0.58 5.94
C SER A 312 -11.26 0.07 5.45
N ARG A 313 -11.71 1.12 6.11
CA ARG A 313 -12.94 1.80 5.74
C ARG A 313 -12.80 2.57 4.42
N PHE A 314 -11.69 3.26 4.20
CA PHE A 314 -11.46 3.95 2.92
C PHE A 314 -11.32 2.96 1.77
N PHE A 315 -10.64 1.84 1.98
CA PHE A 315 -10.54 0.79 0.99
C PHE A 315 -11.91 0.23 0.59
N ILE A 316 -12.75 -0.12 1.57
CA ILE A 316 -14.10 -0.60 1.31
C ILE A 316 -14.91 0.42 0.51
N LYS A 317 -14.84 1.72 0.87
CA LYS A 317 -15.53 2.78 0.11
C LYS A 317 -15.05 2.86 -1.33
N MET A 318 -13.73 2.73 -1.57
CA MET A 318 -13.16 2.83 -2.91
C MET A 318 -13.45 1.62 -3.80
N ILE A 319 -13.71 0.44 -3.25
CA ILE A 319 -14.08 -0.75 -4.03
C ILE A 319 -15.61 -0.98 -4.14
N SER A 320 -16.41 -0.31 -3.30
CA SER A 320 -17.88 -0.41 -3.33
C SER A 320 -18.56 0.61 -4.23
N LEU A 321 -17.96 1.80 -4.39
CA LEU A 321 -18.45 2.85 -5.28
C LEU A 321 -18.41 2.48 -6.78
N PRO A 322 -17.36 1.82 -7.29
CA PRO A 322 -17.27 1.43 -8.69
C PRO A 322 -18.38 0.48 -9.13
N MET A 323 -18.71 0.49 -10.42
CA MET A 323 -19.48 -0.59 -11.05
C MET A 323 -18.66 -1.88 -11.07
N HIS A 324 -19.30 -3.02 -11.39
CA HIS A 324 -18.62 -4.32 -11.39
C HIS A 324 -17.37 -4.38 -12.27
N CYS A 325 -17.38 -3.70 -13.41
CA CYS A 325 -16.25 -3.61 -14.34
C CYS A 325 -15.12 -2.67 -13.89
N GLU A 326 -15.42 -1.68 -13.02
CA GLU A 326 -14.49 -0.64 -12.56
C GLU A 326 -13.78 -0.97 -11.25
N ARG A 327 -14.09 -2.09 -10.59
CA ARG A 327 -13.53 -2.45 -9.27
C ARG A 327 -12.00 -2.54 -9.27
N GLY A 328 -11.42 -3.05 -10.34
CA GLY A 328 -9.97 -3.09 -10.53
C GLY A 328 -9.36 -1.68 -10.56
N THR A 329 -10.03 -0.73 -11.23
CA THR A 329 -9.61 0.69 -11.28
C THR A 329 -9.71 1.35 -9.91
N GLY A 330 -10.76 1.03 -9.13
CA GLY A 330 -10.88 1.51 -7.75
C GLY A 330 -9.75 1.01 -6.85
N ASN A 331 -9.36 -0.26 -6.97
CA ASN A 331 -8.21 -0.81 -6.25
C ASN A 331 -6.89 -0.16 -6.69
N ASN A 332 -6.70 0.08 -7.98
CA ASN A 332 -5.50 0.78 -8.48
C ASN A 332 -5.43 2.23 -7.97
N THR A 333 -6.56 2.96 -8.01
CA THR A 333 -6.66 4.33 -7.46
C THR A 333 -6.28 4.36 -5.98
N TYR A 334 -6.79 3.42 -5.19
CA TYR A 334 -6.45 3.29 -3.79
C TYR A 334 -4.95 3.12 -3.58
N GLN A 335 -4.31 2.23 -4.34
CA GLN A 335 -2.88 1.96 -4.24
C GLN A 335 -2.05 3.19 -4.62
N LEU A 336 -2.37 3.85 -5.73
CA LEU A 336 -1.68 5.06 -6.17
C LEU A 336 -1.77 6.18 -5.13
N MET A 337 -2.96 6.43 -4.57
CA MET A 337 -3.16 7.48 -3.57
C MET A 337 -2.43 7.17 -2.25
N TRP A 338 -2.34 5.90 -1.87
CA TRP A 338 -1.54 5.49 -0.72
C TRP A 338 -0.06 5.82 -0.93
N GLU A 339 0.51 5.40 -2.04
CA GLU A 339 1.94 5.57 -2.31
C GLU A 339 2.33 7.04 -2.48
N VAL A 340 1.55 7.80 -3.22
CA VAL A 340 1.80 9.24 -3.42
C VAL A 340 1.68 10.00 -2.10
N GLY A 341 0.65 9.74 -1.31
CA GLY A 341 0.50 10.38 0.00
C GLY A 341 1.67 10.06 0.91
N MET A 342 2.03 8.79 1.02
CA MET A 342 3.14 8.35 1.87
C MET A 342 4.48 8.98 1.45
N LEU A 343 4.80 8.97 0.15
CA LEU A 343 6.06 9.54 -0.34
C LEU A 343 6.07 11.07 -0.32
N SER A 344 4.91 11.72 -0.44
CA SER A 344 4.82 13.18 -0.23
C SER A 344 5.08 13.55 1.23
N GLY A 345 4.53 12.79 2.18
CA GLY A 345 4.82 12.97 3.60
C GLY A 345 6.28 12.69 3.94
N PHE A 346 6.84 11.63 3.36
CA PHE A 346 8.26 11.30 3.50
C PHE A 346 9.18 12.41 2.97
N LEU A 347 8.87 12.96 1.80
CA LEU A 347 9.61 14.09 1.23
C LEU A 347 9.47 15.34 2.10
N PHE A 348 8.24 15.63 2.55
CA PHE A 348 7.97 16.79 3.40
C PHE A 348 8.84 16.75 4.66
N GLU A 349 8.92 15.62 5.34
CA GLU A 349 9.72 15.45 6.54
C GLU A 349 11.21 15.70 6.27
N ASN A 350 11.77 15.10 5.21
CA ASN A 350 13.17 15.29 4.83
C ASN A 350 13.51 16.74 4.46
N MET A 351 12.53 17.56 4.09
CA MET A 351 12.71 19.00 3.83
C MET A 351 12.52 19.85 5.08
N TRP A 352 11.70 19.40 6.04
CA TRP A 352 11.25 20.22 7.18
C TRP A 352 12.10 20.04 8.43
N THR A 353 12.53 18.82 8.73
CA THR A 353 13.18 18.47 10.02
C THR A 353 14.51 19.17 10.24
N GLU A 354 15.27 19.49 9.20
CA GLU A 354 16.52 20.25 9.34
C GLU A 354 16.29 21.61 10.02
N SER A 355 15.10 22.21 9.87
CA SER A 355 14.77 23.53 10.39
C SER A 355 13.97 23.51 11.70
N HIS A 356 13.08 22.52 11.89
CA HIS A 356 12.08 22.52 12.97
C HIS A 356 11.72 21.11 13.48
N PRO A 357 12.63 20.38 14.13
CA PRO A 357 12.41 18.97 14.50
C PRO A 357 11.25 18.77 15.50
N ASP A 358 11.03 19.71 16.42
CA ASP A 358 10.04 19.57 17.49
C ASP A 358 8.57 19.76 17.05
N THR A 359 8.34 20.23 15.83
CA THR A 359 6.99 20.57 15.33
C THR A 359 6.31 19.46 14.57
N ILE A 360 7.03 18.40 14.20
CA ILE A 360 6.56 17.38 13.24
C ILE A 360 5.31 16.63 13.71
N TYR A 361 5.26 16.26 14.98
CA TYR A 361 4.09 15.56 15.53
C TYR A 361 2.83 16.44 15.55
N TRP A 362 2.99 17.75 15.78
CA TRP A 362 1.88 18.71 15.72
C TRP A 362 1.35 18.89 14.31
N ILE A 363 2.23 18.87 13.31
CA ILE A 363 1.83 18.86 11.89
C ILE A 363 1.04 17.59 11.57
N CYS A 364 1.51 16.42 12.02
CA CYS A 364 0.79 15.16 11.85
C CYS A 364 -0.60 15.20 12.51
N ILE A 365 -0.73 15.76 13.71
CA ILE A 365 -2.02 15.96 14.39
C ILE A 365 -2.92 16.87 13.56
N GLY A 366 -2.37 17.97 13.04
CA GLY A 366 -3.09 18.90 12.15
C GLY A 366 -3.64 18.20 10.91
N ILE A 367 -2.83 17.35 10.27
CA ILE A 367 -3.27 16.54 9.11
C ILE A 367 -4.38 15.57 9.52
N CYS A 368 -4.27 14.87 10.67
CA CYS A 368 -5.31 13.95 11.16
C CYS A 368 -6.63 14.68 11.44
N VAL A 369 -6.58 15.85 12.08
CA VAL A 369 -7.78 16.67 12.33
C VAL A 369 -8.40 17.13 11.01
N THR A 370 -7.60 17.63 10.07
CA THR A 370 -8.07 18.06 8.73
C THR A 370 -8.69 16.89 7.97
N LEU A 371 -8.08 15.70 8.03
CA LEU A 371 -8.63 14.47 7.47
C LEU A 371 -10.00 14.15 8.07
N LEU A 372 -10.13 14.22 9.39
CA LEU A 372 -11.39 13.94 10.07
C LEU A 372 -12.48 14.96 9.67
N LEU A 373 -12.17 16.25 9.64
CA LEU A 373 -13.09 17.28 9.19
C LEU A 373 -13.49 17.08 7.73
N MET A 374 -12.52 16.80 6.84
CA MET A 374 -12.82 16.51 5.45
C MET A 374 -13.69 15.25 5.29
N TYR A 375 -13.44 14.22 6.09
CA TYR A 375 -14.25 13.02 6.10
C TYR A 375 -15.69 13.31 6.51
N GLU A 376 -15.89 14.04 7.62
CA GLU A 376 -17.22 14.34 8.18
C GLU A 376 -18.06 15.25 7.26
N PHE A 377 -17.47 16.34 6.76
CA PHE A 377 -18.21 17.34 6.04
C PHE A 377 -18.32 17.07 4.52
N PHE A 378 -17.39 16.34 3.94
CA PHE A 378 -17.36 16.12 2.49
C PHE A 378 -17.48 14.63 2.12
N THR A 379 -16.59 13.76 2.63
CA THR A 379 -16.48 12.37 2.15
C THR A 379 -17.67 11.53 2.57
N HIS A 380 -18.09 11.63 3.83
CA HIS A 380 -19.19 10.83 4.37
C HIS A 380 -20.53 11.19 3.71
N PRO A 381 -20.99 12.46 3.66
CA PRO A 381 -22.24 12.85 3.01
C PRO A 381 -22.25 12.54 1.51
N TRP A 382 -21.14 12.82 0.84
CA TRP A 382 -20.99 12.54 -0.58
C TRP A 382 -21.09 11.06 -0.90
N TYR A 383 -20.44 10.20 -0.09
CA TYR A 383 -20.48 8.76 -0.29
C TYR A 383 -21.90 8.19 -0.20
N TYR A 384 -22.69 8.59 0.81
CA TYR A 384 -24.05 8.10 0.99
C TYR A 384 -24.97 8.59 -0.14
N ARG A 385 -24.87 9.84 -0.56
CA ARG A 385 -25.59 10.35 -1.73
C ARG A 385 -25.31 9.53 -2.99
N LYS A 386 -24.04 9.19 -3.24
CA LYS A 386 -23.66 8.38 -4.40
C LYS A 386 -24.11 6.92 -4.29
N MET A 387 -24.26 6.39 -3.11
CA MET A 387 -24.80 5.03 -2.90
C MET A 387 -26.32 5.00 -3.10
N GLU A 388 -27.05 6.03 -2.70
CA GLU A 388 -28.49 6.20 -2.97
C GLU A 388 -28.78 6.33 -4.46
N GLU A 389 -28.00 7.12 -5.20
CA GLU A 389 -28.12 7.24 -6.67
C GLU A 389 -27.86 5.90 -7.41
N LYS A 390 -27.25 4.93 -6.76
CA LYS A 390 -26.90 3.64 -7.35
C LYS A 390 -27.96 2.56 -7.11
N GLN A 391 -28.84 2.73 -6.12
CA GLN A 391 -29.98 1.85 -5.82
C GLN A 391 -31.19 2.17 -6.70
#